data_1ddb2529dd9c69d5a6a0f3913bb8e663
#
_entry.id   1ddb2529dd9c69d5a6a0f3913bb8e663
#
_cell.length_a   1.000
_cell.length_b   1.000
_cell.length_c   1.000
_cell.angle_alpha   90.00
_cell.angle_beta   90.00
_cell.angle_gamma   90.00
#
_symmetry.space_group_name_H-M   'P 1'
#
loop_
_entity.id
_entity.type
_entity.pdbx_description
1 polymer ?
#
loop_
_entity_poly.entity_id
_entity_poly.type
_entity_poly.pdbx_seq_one_letter_code
_entity_poly.pdbx_strand_id
1 'polypeptide(L)'
;RDEHSNNVATIAKHMAGNMISRFTNFLTEDGEKPWRNRESEFDDDFSSREQLMDYWEKGWQCLFDAIEPLTDEDLDRTVKIRNEPHTVLEALNRQLTHYAYHAGQIVLLAKMQKGAEFESLSIPRGKSEEFNARMFS
;
A
#
# COMPACT_ATOMS: atom_id res chain seq x y z
N ARG A 1 -0.56 -13.77 -20.00
CA ARG A 1 -0.04 -12.58 -19.29
C ARG A 1 0.10 -11.47 -20.32
N ASP A 2 -0.60 -10.37 -20.14
CA ASP A 2 -0.44 -9.19 -20.97
C ASP A 2 0.85 -8.48 -20.53
N GLU A 3 1.76 -8.21 -21.47
CA GLU A 3 3.06 -7.55 -21.22
C GLU A 3 2.89 -6.14 -20.65
N HIS A 4 1.72 -5.53 -20.81
CA HIS A 4 1.41 -4.17 -20.35
C HIS A 4 0.71 -4.14 -18.98
N SER A 5 0.42 -5.30 -18.38
CA SER A 5 -0.30 -5.39 -17.11
C SER A 5 0.63 -5.73 -15.96
N ASN A 6 0.58 -4.93 -14.90
CA ASN A 6 1.28 -5.22 -13.66
C ASN A 6 0.79 -6.52 -13.03
N ASN A 7 1.70 -7.32 -12.52
CA ASN A 7 1.38 -8.49 -11.71
C ASN A 7 1.39 -8.13 -10.21
N VAL A 8 0.99 -9.07 -9.36
CA VAL A 8 0.95 -8.87 -7.90
C VAL A 8 2.33 -8.49 -7.35
N ALA A 9 3.41 -9.08 -7.87
CA ALA A 9 4.77 -8.79 -7.39
C ALA A 9 5.19 -7.36 -7.72
N THR A 10 4.95 -6.88 -8.96
CA THR A 10 5.27 -5.50 -9.34
C THR A 10 4.42 -4.47 -8.59
N ILE A 11 3.14 -4.77 -8.35
CA ILE A 11 2.29 -3.90 -7.52
C ILE A 11 2.81 -3.83 -6.08
N ALA A 12 3.15 -4.97 -5.48
CA ALA A 12 3.71 -5.00 -4.12
C ALA A 12 5.07 -4.29 -4.03
N LYS A 13 5.94 -4.48 -5.03
CA LYS A 13 7.22 -3.77 -5.14
C LYS A 13 7.01 -2.25 -5.21
N HIS A 14 6.09 -1.81 -6.08
CA HIS A 14 5.74 -0.40 -6.21
C HIS A 14 5.19 0.19 -4.90
N MET A 15 4.30 -0.52 -4.22
CA MET A 15 3.77 -0.07 -2.92
C MET A 15 4.86 0.05 -1.87
N ALA A 16 5.74 -0.95 -1.75
CA ALA A 16 6.86 -0.92 -0.80
C ALA A 16 7.85 0.21 -1.10
N GLY A 17 8.25 0.39 -2.36
CA GLY A 17 9.12 1.49 -2.78
C GLY A 17 8.49 2.86 -2.52
N ASN A 18 7.18 2.98 -2.72
CA ASN A 18 6.44 4.18 -2.38
C ASN A 18 6.43 4.45 -0.86
N MET A 19 6.17 3.43 -0.02
CA MET A 19 6.22 3.56 1.45
C MET A 19 7.60 4.05 1.90
N ILE A 20 8.67 3.38 1.47
CA ILE A 20 10.04 3.73 1.84
C ILE A 20 10.37 5.16 1.43
N SER A 21 10.03 5.55 0.19
CA SER A 21 10.28 6.92 -0.26
C SER A 21 9.46 7.94 0.56
N ARG A 22 8.18 7.69 0.75
CA ARG A 22 7.24 8.63 1.36
C ARG A 22 7.51 8.83 2.85
N PHE A 23 7.82 7.77 3.57
CA PHE A 23 7.87 7.79 5.03
C PHE A 23 9.29 7.86 5.63
N THR A 24 10.35 7.67 4.85
CA THR A 24 11.71 8.00 5.31
C THR A 24 11.79 9.50 5.60
N ASN A 25 12.14 9.86 6.83
CA ASN A 25 12.23 11.26 7.30
C ASN A 25 10.96 12.07 6.97
N PHE A 26 9.78 11.46 7.22
CA PHE A 26 8.46 11.92 6.76
C PHE A 26 8.16 13.39 7.05
N LEU A 27 8.51 13.86 8.26
CA LEU A 27 8.21 15.23 8.68
C LEU A 27 9.22 16.29 8.21
N THR A 28 10.36 15.88 7.68
CA THR A 28 11.51 16.77 7.45
C THR A 28 12.02 16.81 6.01
N GLU A 29 11.70 15.78 5.22
CA GLU A 29 12.13 15.67 3.85
C GLU A 29 10.94 15.55 2.89
N ASP A 30 11.18 15.85 1.60
CA ASP A 30 10.18 15.58 0.56
C ASP A 30 9.89 14.08 0.47
N GLY A 31 8.62 13.73 0.35
CA GLY A 31 8.18 12.36 0.18
C GLY A 31 8.56 11.71 -1.15
N GLU A 32 9.10 12.45 -2.11
CA GLU A 32 9.74 11.88 -3.32
C GLU A 32 11.24 12.01 -3.17
N LYS A 33 11.90 10.89 -2.93
CA LYS A 33 13.34 10.87 -2.65
C LYS A 33 14.16 10.83 -3.94
N PRO A 34 15.31 11.55 -4.01
CA PRO A 34 16.15 11.58 -5.21
C PRO A 34 16.79 10.22 -5.53
N TRP A 35 16.90 9.33 -4.54
CA TRP A 35 17.42 7.97 -4.73
C TRP A 35 16.35 6.96 -5.16
N ARG A 36 15.05 7.35 -5.20
CA ARG A 36 13.97 6.46 -5.63
C ARG A 36 14.01 6.29 -7.14
N ASN A 37 14.12 5.08 -7.61
CA ASN A 37 13.92 4.74 -9.00
C ASN A 37 12.52 4.15 -9.20
N ARG A 38 11.53 5.04 -9.44
CA ARG A 38 10.12 4.64 -9.60
C ARG A 38 9.93 3.68 -10.78
N GLU A 39 10.64 3.87 -11.87
CA GLU A 39 10.46 3.05 -13.08
C GLU A 39 10.87 1.61 -12.83
N SER A 40 11.95 1.37 -12.09
CA SER A 40 12.38 0.01 -11.73
C SER A 40 11.42 -0.73 -10.78
N GLU A 41 10.47 -0.03 -10.15
CA GLU A 41 9.45 -0.67 -9.32
C GLU A 41 8.48 -1.52 -10.15
N PHE A 42 8.39 -1.31 -11.45
CA PHE A 42 7.54 -2.07 -12.38
C PHE A 42 8.27 -3.22 -13.08
N ASP A 43 9.56 -3.39 -12.82
CA ASP A 43 10.32 -4.54 -13.29
C ASP A 43 10.07 -5.74 -12.36
N ASP A 44 9.76 -6.90 -12.96
CA ASP A 44 9.55 -8.17 -12.23
C ASP A 44 10.90 -8.88 -12.05
N ASP A 45 11.75 -8.32 -11.18
CA ASP A 45 13.15 -8.70 -11.00
C ASP A 45 13.44 -9.42 -9.67
N PHE A 46 12.43 -9.68 -8.84
CA PHE A 46 12.63 -10.48 -7.63
C PHE A 46 12.93 -11.95 -7.98
N SER A 47 14.00 -12.48 -7.42
CA SER A 47 14.43 -13.86 -7.64
C SER A 47 13.60 -14.89 -6.86
N SER A 48 12.91 -14.46 -5.80
CA SER A 48 12.07 -15.30 -4.96
C SER A 48 10.91 -14.54 -4.30
N ARG A 49 9.89 -15.28 -3.87
CA ARG A 49 8.80 -14.75 -3.04
C ARG A 49 9.33 -14.17 -1.71
N GLU A 50 10.32 -14.80 -1.11
CA GLU A 50 10.94 -14.37 0.14
C GLU A 50 11.55 -12.97 0.00
N GLN A 51 12.33 -12.74 -1.05
CA GLN A 51 12.91 -11.43 -1.35
C GLN A 51 11.82 -10.35 -1.53
N LEU A 52 10.73 -10.66 -2.21
CA LEU A 52 9.60 -9.74 -2.33
C LEU A 52 8.96 -9.44 -0.97
N MET A 53 8.77 -10.46 -0.13
CA MET A 53 8.16 -10.28 1.19
C MET A 53 9.05 -9.46 2.12
N ASP A 54 10.36 -9.67 2.11
CA ASP A 54 11.31 -8.86 2.90
C ASP A 54 11.24 -7.38 2.50
N TYR A 55 11.15 -7.12 1.19
CA TYR A 55 11.01 -5.74 0.71
C TYR A 55 9.65 -5.12 1.07
N TRP A 56 8.59 -5.91 1.03
CA TRP A 56 7.25 -5.54 1.45
C TRP A 56 7.19 -5.18 2.94
N GLU A 57 7.72 -6.04 3.80
CA GLU A 57 7.76 -5.80 5.24
C GLU A 57 8.62 -4.57 5.59
N LYS A 58 9.74 -4.36 4.89
CA LYS A 58 10.54 -3.14 5.04
C LYS A 58 9.73 -1.89 4.71
N GLY A 59 8.89 -1.92 3.69
CA GLY A 59 8.00 -0.81 3.33
C GLY A 59 7.03 -0.48 4.46
N TRP A 60 6.34 -1.48 4.98
CA TRP A 60 5.39 -1.33 6.09
C TRP A 60 6.07 -0.85 7.37
N GLN A 61 7.23 -1.42 7.71
CA GLN A 61 7.99 -0.98 8.88
C GLN A 61 8.35 0.49 8.78
N CYS A 62 8.84 0.95 7.62
CA CYS A 62 9.15 2.36 7.41
C CYS A 62 7.93 3.28 7.60
N LEU A 63 6.75 2.83 7.15
CA LEU A 63 5.50 3.56 7.36
C LEU A 63 5.14 3.61 8.85
N PHE A 64 5.12 2.47 9.54
CA PHE A 64 4.74 2.42 10.96
C PHE A 64 5.70 3.22 11.83
N ASP A 65 7.01 3.12 11.61
CA ASP A 65 8.02 3.91 12.33
C ASP A 65 7.79 5.42 12.18
N ALA A 66 7.26 5.84 11.04
CA ALA A 66 6.99 7.25 10.78
C ALA A 66 5.66 7.75 11.39
N ILE A 67 4.63 6.89 11.51
CA ILE A 67 3.30 7.32 11.95
C ILE A 67 3.04 7.05 13.44
N GLU A 68 3.62 5.99 14.03
CA GLU A 68 3.40 5.66 15.43
C GLU A 68 3.78 6.78 16.43
N PRO A 69 4.85 7.55 16.20
CA PRO A 69 5.22 8.64 17.10
C PRO A 69 4.42 9.94 16.90
N LEU A 70 3.55 10.02 15.89
CA LEU A 70 2.77 11.23 15.59
C LEU A 70 1.75 11.51 16.69
N THR A 71 1.60 12.78 17.01
CA THR A 71 0.55 13.31 17.91
C THR A 71 -0.54 13.99 17.07
N ASP A 72 -1.67 14.31 17.70
CA ASP A 72 -2.74 15.08 17.05
C ASP A 72 -2.25 16.45 16.53
N GLU A 73 -1.31 17.06 17.23
CA GLU A 73 -0.70 18.34 16.85
C GLU A 73 0.16 18.23 15.58
N ASP A 74 0.74 17.06 15.33
CA ASP A 74 1.53 16.83 14.11
C ASP A 74 0.65 16.73 12.85
N LEU A 75 -0.65 16.46 12.97
CA LEU A 75 -1.53 16.27 11.81
C LEU A 75 -1.68 17.53 10.95
N ASP A 76 -1.54 18.71 11.56
CA ASP A 76 -1.61 20.00 10.86
C ASP A 76 -0.24 20.49 10.34
N ARG A 77 0.85 19.79 10.66
CA ARG A 77 2.18 20.15 10.15
C ARG A 77 2.24 20.00 8.64
N THR A 78 3.05 20.82 8.01
CA THR A 78 3.27 20.77 6.56
C THR A 78 4.41 19.81 6.23
N VAL A 79 4.12 18.87 5.34
CA VAL A 79 5.08 18.00 4.66
C VAL A 79 5.04 18.27 3.17
N LYS A 80 6.06 17.86 2.43
CA LYS A 80 6.11 18.03 0.98
C LYS A 80 6.05 16.69 0.26
N ILE A 81 5.39 16.68 -0.88
CA ILE A 81 5.36 15.58 -1.83
C ILE A 81 5.60 16.16 -3.22
N ARG A 82 6.76 15.89 -3.81
CA ARG A 82 7.18 16.47 -5.10
C ARG A 82 7.13 18.00 -5.08
N ASN A 83 7.64 18.56 -4.01
CA ASN A 83 7.67 19.99 -3.70
C ASN A 83 6.28 20.63 -3.50
N GLU A 84 5.19 19.88 -3.58
CA GLU A 84 3.85 20.37 -3.24
C GLU A 84 3.61 20.22 -1.72
N PRO A 85 3.15 21.31 -1.05
CA PRO A 85 2.84 21.25 0.38
C PRO A 85 1.52 20.51 0.63
N HIS A 86 1.49 19.69 1.68
CA HIS A 86 0.34 19.01 2.23
C HIS A 86 0.39 19.07 3.74
N THR A 87 -0.74 19.05 4.42
CA THR A 87 -0.74 18.68 5.83
C THR A 87 -0.37 17.21 5.98
N VAL A 88 0.13 16.81 7.17
CA VAL A 88 0.36 15.39 7.48
C VAL A 88 -0.91 14.59 7.26
N LEU A 89 -2.07 15.09 7.74
CA LEU A 89 -3.36 14.43 7.55
C LEU A 89 -3.70 14.22 6.05
N GLU A 90 -3.48 15.23 5.21
CA GLU A 90 -3.70 15.10 3.75
C GLU A 90 -2.76 14.10 3.12
N ALA A 91 -1.48 14.09 3.53
CA ALA A 91 -0.49 13.12 3.05
C ALA A 91 -0.86 11.68 3.44
N LEU A 92 -1.35 11.47 4.66
CA LEU A 92 -1.83 10.16 5.14
C LEU A 92 -3.10 9.71 4.39
N ASN A 93 -4.07 10.59 4.18
CA ASN A 93 -5.28 10.28 3.42
C ASN A 93 -4.96 9.96 1.95
N ARG A 94 -4.03 10.70 1.33
CA ARG A 94 -3.53 10.39 -0.02
C ARG A 94 -2.90 9.00 -0.06
N GLN A 95 -2.16 8.62 0.97
CA GLN A 95 -1.51 7.32 1.04
C GLN A 95 -2.53 6.19 1.24
N LEU A 96 -3.53 6.41 2.10
CA LEU A 96 -4.62 5.45 2.31
C LEU A 96 -5.39 5.16 1.00
N THR A 97 -5.72 6.19 0.24
CA THR A 97 -6.41 6.02 -1.06
C THR A 97 -5.54 5.30 -2.08
N HIS A 98 -4.22 5.57 -2.11
CA HIS A 98 -3.27 4.88 -2.96
C HIS A 98 -3.19 3.39 -2.63
N TYR A 99 -3.16 3.03 -1.34
CA TYR A 99 -3.13 1.64 -0.92
C TYR A 99 -4.45 0.92 -1.21
N ALA A 100 -5.58 1.57 -0.96
CA ALA A 100 -6.89 1.00 -1.29
C ALA A 100 -7.02 0.69 -2.79
N TYR A 101 -6.52 1.58 -3.64
CA TYR A 101 -6.47 1.37 -5.09
C TYR A 101 -5.66 0.12 -5.48
N HIS A 102 -4.44 0.00 -4.96
CA HIS A 102 -3.58 -1.15 -5.27
C HIS A 102 -4.04 -2.44 -4.59
N ALA A 103 -4.58 -2.38 -3.37
CA ALA A 103 -5.19 -3.54 -2.72
C ALA A 103 -6.34 -4.11 -3.56
N GLY A 104 -7.18 -3.25 -4.13
CA GLY A 104 -8.23 -3.68 -5.07
C GLY A 104 -7.68 -4.40 -6.30
N GLN A 105 -6.57 -3.92 -6.87
CA GLN A 105 -5.90 -4.58 -8.01
C GLN A 105 -5.36 -5.96 -7.62
N ILE A 106 -4.66 -6.08 -6.48
CA ILE A 106 -4.13 -7.34 -5.98
C ILE A 106 -5.25 -8.35 -5.74
N VAL A 107 -6.34 -7.92 -5.09
CA VAL A 107 -7.51 -8.77 -4.82
C VAL A 107 -8.16 -9.25 -6.12
N LEU A 108 -8.31 -8.38 -7.11
CA LEU A 108 -8.84 -8.73 -8.42
C LEU A 108 -7.98 -9.78 -9.13
N LEU A 109 -6.65 -9.56 -9.18
CA LEU A 109 -5.71 -10.49 -9.79
C LEU A 109 -5.71 -11.85 -9.07
N ALA A 110 -5.73 -11.85 -7.74
CA ALA A 110 -5.80 -13.06 -6.94
C ALA A 110 -7.10 -13.83 -7.20
N LYS A 111 -8.23 -13.12 -7.31
CA LYS A 111 -9.53 -13.70 -7.62
C LYS A 111 -9.57 -14.31 -9.03
N MET A 112 -8.98 -13.63 -10.01
CA MET A 112 -8.88 -14.16 -11.38
C MET A 112 -8.01 -15.42 -11.45
N GLN A 113 -6.94 -15.50 -10.66
CA GLN A 113 -6.06 -16.67 -10.63
C GLN A 113 -6.66 -17.85 -9.87
N LYS A 114 -7.30 -17.61 -8.73
CA LYS A 114 -7.87 -18.66 -7.88
C LYS A 114 -9.25 -19.15 -8.36
N GLY A 115 -9.97 -18.33 -9.12
CA GLY A 115 -11.30 -18.69 -9.59
C GLY A 115 -12.24 -19.08 -8.44
N ALA A 116 -12.78 -20.29 -8.50
CA ALA A 116 -13.72 -20.80 -7.48
C ALA A 116 -13.08 -21.05 -6.10
N GLU A 117 -11.76 -21.15 -6.03
CA GLU A 117 -11.01 -21.34 -4.78
C GLU A 117 -10.74 -20.01 -4.03
N PHE A 118 -11.16 -18.89 -4.60
CA PHE A 118 -10.96 -17.60 -3.95
C PHE A 118 -11.94 -17.42 -2.80
N GLU A 119 -11.40 -17.30 -1.59
CA GLU A 119 -12.19 -16.94 -0.41
C GLU A 119 -12.33 -15.42 -0.29
N SER A 120 -13.57 -14.95 -0.06
CA SER A 120 -13.83 -13.53 0.10
C SER A 120 -13.13 -12.97 1.34
N LEU A 121 -12.45 -11.83 1.19
CA LEU A 121 -11.80 -11.11 2.32
C LEU A 121 -12.82 -10.35 3.19
N SER A 122 -14.09 -10.34 2.79
CA SER A 122 -15.19 -9.72 3.50
C SER A 122 -16.36 -10.71 3.57
N ILE A 123 -17.59 -10.22 3.59
CA ILE A 123 -18.80 -11.08 3.64
C ILE A 123 -18.98 -11.75 2.27
N PRO A 124 -18.97 -13.09 2.17
CA PRO A 124 -19.24 -13.79 0.92
C PRO A 124 -20.64 -13.51 0.40
N ARG A 125 -20.81 -13.59 -0.92
CA ARG A 125 -22.12 -13.41 -1.56
C ARG A 125 -23.17 -14.35 -0.95
N GLY A 126 -24.31 -13.81 -0.54
CA GLY A 126 -25.42 -14.56 0.07
C GLY A 126 -25.25 -14.85 1.56
N LYS A 127 -24.20 -14.33 2.23
CA LYS A 127 -23.94 -14.55 3.65
C LYS A 127 -24.17 -13.31 4.55
N SER A 128 -24.73 -12.24 3.99
CA SER A 128 -24.92 -10.98 4.73
C SER A 128 -25.87 -11.14 5.92
N GLU A 129 -26.99 -11.87 5.77
CA GLU A 129 -27.95 -12.08 6.86
C GLU A 129 -27.33 -12.90 8.00
N GLU A 130 -26.65 -13.99 7.67
CA GLU A 130 -25.95 -14.83 8.64
C GLU A 130 -24.86 -14.03 9.39
N PHE A 131 -24.10 -13.21 8.66
CA PHE A 131 -23.09 -12.34 9.24
C PHE A 131 -23.72 -11.32 10.20
N ASN A 132 -24.76 -10.62 9.77
CA ASN A 132 -25.44 -9.61 10.59
C ASN A 132 -26.07 -10.23 11.85
N ALA A 133 -26.72 -11.38 11.73
CA ALA A 133 -27.30 -12.07 12.89
C ALA A 133 -26.26 -12.39 13.97
N ARG A 134 -25.02 -12.72 13.55
CA ARG A 134 -23.91 -12.96 14.48
C ARG A 134 -23.36 -11.69 15.12
N MET A 135 -23.37 -10.55 14.38
CA MET A 135 -22.79 -9.29 14.87
C MET A 135 -23.76 -8.51 15.79
N PHE A 136 -25.06 -8.74 15.67
CA PHE A 136 -26.10 -8.06 16.46
C PHE A 136 -26.69 -8.94 17.58
N SER A 137 -26.15 -10.15 17.79
CA SER A 137 -26.46 -11.02 18.93
C SER A 137 -25.55 -10.69 20.12
#